data_0a46ebc92359d3b96bbfdb616a810e70
#
_entry.id   0a46ebc92359d3b96bbfdb616a810e70
#
_cell.length_a   1.000
_cell.length_b   1.000
_cell.length_c   1.000
_cell.angle_alpha   90.00
_cell.angle_beta   90.00
_cell.angle_gamma   90.00
#
_symmetry.space_group_name_H-M   'P 1'
#
loop_
_entity.id
_entity.type
_entity.pdbx_description
1 polymer ?
#
loop_
_entity_poly.entity_id
_entity_poly.type
_entity_poly.pdbx_seq_one_letter_code
_entity_poly.pdbx_strand_id
1 'polypeptide(L)'
;MQHTLTEQLLLLLADYLDRHRRFTSRSLINALSGDPRLGKHRRLMDHYLQDRRRRQQFYQAVYALKQRGYLQEQVLGSSEGYVLSPLGERKLHFIRLGARTERPKLPAGQWLMVFFDVPEEQRKTRDLLRSGLRRLGFEPLQRSVWATRYRVGRELHELVSLLRARRYAKPLLVRELPGNDNHRKS
;
A
#
# COMPACT_ATOMS: atom_id res chain seq x y z
N MET A 1 -10.40 -2.85 -4.62
CA MET A 1 -9.25 -2.29 -5.38
C MET A 1 -8.24 -3.40 -5.61
N GLN A 2 -7.93 -3.73 -6.85
CA GLN A 2 -6.96 -4.79 -7.15
C GLN A 2 -5.54 -4.20 -7.05
N HIS A 3 -4.65 -4.90 -6.36
CA HIS A 3 -3.23 -4.56 -6.30
C HIS A 3 -2.57 -4.82 -7.66
N THR A 4 -1.66 -3.92 -8.07
CA THR A 4 -0.81 -4.17 -9.24
C THR A 4 0.11 -5.36 -8.98
N LEU A 5 0.63 -6.01 -10.04
CA LEU A 5 1.60 -7.11 -9.88
C LEU A 5 2.81 -6.71 -9.03
N THR A 6 3.30 -5.48 -9.19
CA THR A 6 4.40 -4.93 -8.37
C THR A 6 4.02 -4.85 -6.88
N GLU A 7 2.80 -4.43 -6.58
CA GLU A 7 2.32 -4.34 -5.18
C GLU A 7 2.09 -5.72 -4.58
N GLN A 8 1.55 -6.66 -5.36
CA GLN A 8 1.38 -8.05 -4.94
C GLN A 8 2.74 -8.72 -4.66
N LEU A 9 3.74 -8.46 -5.49
CA LEU A 9 5.10 -8.96 -5.29
C LEU A 9 5.74 -8.37 -4.04
N LEU A 10 5.58 -7.06 -3.79
CA LEU A 10 6.08 -6.42 -2.56
C LEU A 10 5.42 -7.01 -1.30
N LEU A 11 4.11 -7.28 -1.34
CA LEU A 11 3.41 -7.92 -0.22
C LEU A 11 3.94 -9.34 0.02
N LEU A 12 4.14 -10.11 -1.04
CA LEU A 12 4.73 -11.45 -0.96
C LEU A 12 6.13 -11.41 -0.33
N LEU A 13 7.00 -10.52 -0.83
CA LEU A 13 8.37 -10.36 -0.32
C LEU A 13 8.39 -9.98 1.16
N ALA A 14 7.50 -9.09 1.56
CA ALA A 14 7.38 -8.69 2.95
C ALA A 14 6.97 -9.85 3.85
N ASP A 15 5.95 -10.62 3.45
CA ASP A 15 5.51 -11.79 4.22
C ASP A 15 6.59 -12.89 4.28
N TYR A 16 7.44 -12.97 3.28
CA TYR A 16 8.61 -13.84 3.31
C TYR A 16 9.68 -13.30 4.24
N LEU A 17 10.01 -12.01 4.16
CA LEU A 17 11.05 -11.34 4.96
C LEU A 17 10.68 -11.24 6.45
N ASP A 18 9.41 -11.19 6.80
CA ASP A 18 8.96 -11.24 8.20
C ASP A 18 9.42 -12.55 8.90
N ARG A 19 9.76 -13.59 8.14
CA ARG A 19 10.23 -14.89 8.63
C ARG A 19 11.71 -15.16 8.33
N HIS A 20 12.17 -14.63 7.21
CA HIS A 20 13.52 -14.83 6.70
C HIS A 20 14.14 -13.46 6.51
N ARG A 21 15.12 -13.13 7.30
CA ARG A 21 15.75 -11.78 7.31
C ARG A 21 16.18 -11.25 5.94
N ARG A 22 16.31 -12.14 4.94
CA ARG A 22 16.70 -11.84 3.56
C ARG A 22 16.19 -12.92 2.62
N PHE A 23 16.23 -12.65 1.32
CA PHE A 23 15.94 -13.66 0.29
C PHE A 23 16.92 -13.57 -0.88
N THR A 24 17.11 -14.71 -1.54
CA THR A 24 17.58 -14.76 -2.92
C THR A 24 16.39 -15.08 -3.81
N SER A 25 16.48 -14.79 -5.11
CA SER A 25 15.39 -15.16 -6.02
C SER A 25 15.14 -16.68 -6.02
N ARG A 26 16.21 -17.48 -5.86
CA ARG A 26 16.10 -18.95 -5.76
C ARG A 26 15.44 -19.40 -4.46
N SER A 27 15.86 -18.86 -3.31
CA SER A 27 15.26 -19.23 -2.01
C SER A 27 13.78 -18.85 -1.94
N LEU A 28 13.42 -17.72 -2.53
CA LEU A 28 12.04 -17.28 -2.60
C LEU A 28 11.19 -18.22 -3.49
N ILE A 29 11.68 -18.59 -4.69
CA ILE A 29 10.98 -19.54 -5.57
C ILE A 29 10.78 -20.89 -4.88
N ASN A 30 11.80 -21.42 -4.20
CA ASN A 30 11.70 -22.68 -3.48
C ASN A 30 10.67 -22.61 -2.35
N ALA A 31 10.68 -21.53 -1.56
CA ALA A 31 9.70 -21.34 -0.49
C ALA A 31 8.27 -21.19 -1.02
N LEU A 32 8.10 -20.51 -2.16
CA LEU A 32 6.80 -20.36 -2.81
C LEU A 32 6.20 -21.69 -3.26
N SER A 33 7.04 -22.64 -3.63
CA SER A 33 6.60 -23.99 -4.06
C SER A 33 6.21 -24.89 -2.89
N GLY A 34 6.61 -24.60 -1.66
CA GLY A 34 6.46 -25.50 -0.52
C GLY A 34 5.93 -24.92 0.79
N ASP A 35 5.87 -23.60 0.98
CA ASP A 35 5.39 -23.00 2.24
C ASP A 35 3.86 -22.72 2.22
N PRO A 36 3.06 -23.52 2.99
CA PRO A 36 1.60 -23.35 3.02
C PRO A 36 1.15 -21.95 3.49
N ARG A 37 2.01 -21.25 4.26
CA ARG A 37 1.72 -19.94 4.84
C ARG A 37 1.76 -18.81 3.80
N LEU A 38 2.37 -19.09 2.64
CA LEU A 38 2.36 -18.20 1.48
C LEU A 38 1.16 -18.47 0.55
N GLY A 39 0.27 -19.36 0.93
CA GLY A 39 -0.90 -19.76 0.13
C GLY A 39 -1.82 -18.61 -0.28
N LYS A 40 -1.89 -17.52 0.52
CA LYS A 40 -2.63 -16.30 0.13
C LYS A 40 -2.07 -15.61 -1.13
N HIS A 41 -0.82 -15.90 -1.49
CA HIS A 41 -0.16 -15.39 -2.72
C HIS A 41 -0.22 -16.41 -3.87
N ARG A 42 -0.98 -17.51 -3.72
CA ARG A 42 -1.03 -18.62 -4.68
C ARG A 42 -1.29 -18.14 -6.12
N ARG A 43 -2.22 -17.24 -6.33
CA ARG A 43 -2.51 -16.71 -7.68
C ARG A 43 -1.31 -16.02 -8.33
N LEU A 44 -0.55 -15.25 -7.54
CA LEU A 44 0.67 -14.62 -8.02
C LEU A 44 1.75 -15.64 -8.34
N MET A 45 1.84 -16.68 -7.51
CA MET A 45 2.79 -17.78 -7.68
C MET A 45 2.46 -18.60 -8.92
N ASP A 46 1.19 -18.99 -9.10
CA ASP A 46 0.71 -19.68 -10.29
C ASP A 46 1.01 -18.84 -11.54
N HIS A 47 0.86 -17.52 -11.47
CA HIS A 47 1.21 -16.62 -12.56
C HIS A 47 2.69 -16.69 -12.94
N TYR A 48 3.60 -16.72 -11.96
CA TYR A 48 5.05 -16.63 -12.23
C TYR A 48 5.76 -17.98 -12.32
N LEU A 49 5.21 -19.07 -11.74
CA LEU A 49 5.94 -20.33 -11.60
C LEU A 49 5.49 -21.43 -12.59
N GLN A 50 4.45 -21.20 -13.39
CA GLN A 50 3.88 -22.22 -14.29
C GLN A 50 4.87 -22.75 -15.34
N ASP A 51 5.72 -21.87 -15.89
CA ASP A 51 6.66 -22.24 -16.92
C ASP A 51 8.00 -21.46 -16.81
N ARG A 52 8.97 -21.83 -17.64
CA ARG A 52 10.30 -21.21 -17.66
C ARG A 52 10.26 -19.74 -18.03
N ARG A 53 9.37 -19.32 -18.95
CA ARG A 53 9.23 -17.94 -19.41
C ARG A 53 8.69 -17.04 -18.31
N ARG A 54 7.70 -17.53 -17.56
CA ARG A 54 7.09 -16.80 -16.44
C ARG A 54 8.02 -16.69 -15.24
N ARG A 55 8.87 -17.70 -15.00
CA ARG A 55 9.96 -17.58 -14.01
C ARG A 55 10.95 -16.47 -14.40
N GLN A 56 11.27 -16.34 -15.68
CA GLN A 56 12.09 -15.23 -16.17
C GLN A 56 11.43 -13.87 -15.86
N GLN A 57 10.13 -13.73 -16.08
CA GLN A 57 9.38 -12.52 -15.74
C GLN A 57 9.41 -12.21 -14.23
N PHE A 58 9.40 -13.23 -13.38
CA PHE A 58 9.58 -13.05 -11.94
C PHE A 58 10.95 -12.45 -11.60
N TYR A 59 12.02 -12.97 -12.17
CA TYR A 59 13.36 -12.39 -11.97
C TYR A 59 13.44 -10.93 -12.44
N GLN A 60 12.84 -10.64 -13.61
CA GLN A 60 12.76 -9.27 -14.11
C GLN A 60 11.95 -8.35 -13.19
N ALA A 61 10.86 -8.84 -12.60
CA ALA A 61 10.06 -8.08 -11.65
C ALA A 61 10.83 -7.79 -10.35
N VAL A 62 11.56 -8.77 -9.81
CA VAL A 62 12.44 -8.56 -8.65
C VAL A 62 13.55 -7.56 -8.98
N TYR A 63 14.17 -7.68 -10.15
CA TYR A 63 15.17 -6.73 -10.63
C TYR A 63 14.59 -5.31 -10.76
N ALA A 64 13.38 -5.17 -11.30
CA ALA A 64 12.70 -3.88 -11.40
C ALA A 64 12.40 -3.25 -10.03
N LEU A 65 12.09 -4.05 -9.00
CA LEU A 65 11.95 -3.56 -7.63
C LEU A 65 13.29 -3.04 -7.07
N LYS A 66 14.40 -3.73 -7.37
CA LYS A 66 15.75 -3.26 -7.03
C LYS A 66 16.06 -1.93 -7.72
N GLN A 67 15.87 -1.82 -9.04
CA GLN A 67 16.09 -0.59 -9.80
C GLN A 67 15.24 0.60 -9.32
N ARG A 68 14.04 0.33 -8.82
CA ARG A 68 13.18 1.34 -8.18
C ARG A 68 13.60 1.69 -6.76
N GLY A 69 14.66 1.07 -6.24
CA GLY A 69 15.17 1.28 -4.89
C GLY A 69 14.29 0.70 -3.78
N TYR A 70 13.36 -0.19 -4.08
CA TYR A 70 12.53 -0.85 -3.06
C TYR A 70 13.24 -2.02 -2.38
N LEU A 71 14.24 -2.59 -3.05
CA LEU A 71 15.10 -3.64 -2.53
C LEU A 71 16.54 -3.14 -2.49
N GLN A 72 17.28 -3.58 -1.48
CA GLN A 72 18.72 -3.38 -1.37
C GLN A 72 19.42 -4.72 -1.18
N GLU A 73 20.62 -4.84 -1.71
CA GLU A 73 21.47 -5.99 -1.48
C GLU A 73 22.05 -5.94 -0.07
N GLN A 74 22.11 -7.09 0.56
CA GLN A 74 22.74 -7.26 1.85
C GLN A 74 23.62 -8.49 1.81
N VAL A 75 24.91 -8.29 2.08
CA VAL A 75 25.89 -9.36 2.23
C VAL A 75 25.98 -9.72 3.71
N LEU A 76 25.84 -10.98 4.05
CA LEU A 76 26.01 -11.51 5.41
C LEU A 76 26.87 -12.76 5.33
N GLY A 77 28.15 -12.62 5.69
CA GLY A 77 29.13 -13.67 5.49
C GLY A 77 29.36 -13.96 4.00
N SER A 78 29.31 -15.22 3.59
CA SER A 78 29.49 -15.66 2.20
C SER A 78 28.20 -15.63 1.35
N SER A 79 27.09 -15.15 1.88
CA SER A 79 25.79 -15.20 1.19
C SER A 79 25.26 -13.82 0.91
N GLU A 80 24.91 -13.57 -0.35
CA GLU A 80 24.21 -12.37 -0.80
C GLU A 80 22.70 -12.60 -0.80
N GLY A 81 21.95 -11.54 -0.49
CA GLY A 81 20.49 -11.59 -0.53
C GLY A 81 19.87 -10.19 -0.62
N TYR A 82 18.56 -10.15 -0.77
CA TYR A 82 17.79 -8.93 -0.82
C TYR A 82 17.01 -8.72 0.48
N VAL A 83 16.90 -7.47 0.89
CA VAL A 83 16.02 -6.98 1.95
C VAL A 83 15.23 -5.80 1.43
N LEU A 84 14.13 -5.43 2.12
CA LEU A 84 13.44 -4.18 1.81
C LEU A 84 14.34 -3.00 2.19
N SER A 85 14.42 -2.03 1.29
CA SER A 85 15.01 -0.73 1.62
C SER A 85 14.03 0.10 2.45
N PRO A 86 14.47 1.19 3.10
CA PRO A 86 13.57 2.14 3.76
C PRO A 86 12.48 2.70 2.83
N LEU A 87 12.78 2.82 1.52
CA LEU A 87 11.79 3.20 0.51
C LEU A 87 10.80 2.07 0.24
N GLY A 88 11.27 0.82 0.18
CA GLY A 88 10.45 -0.37 0.04
C GLY A 88 9.49 -0.57 1.22
N GLU A 89 9.97 -0.38 2.44
CA GLU A 89 9.15 -0.44 3.66
C GLU A 89 8.06 0.63 3.65
N ARG A 90 8.39 1.88 3.28
CA ARG A 90 7.39 2.94 3.14
C ARG A 90 6.35 2.61 2.07
N LYS A 91 6.77 2.08 0.92
CA LYS A 91 5.85 1.65 -0.14
C LYS A 91 4.94 0.53 0.33
N LEU A 92 5.50 -0.46 1.04
CA LEU A 92 4.74 -1.57 1.61
C LEU A 92 3.70 -1.07 2.63
N HIS A 93 4.11 -0.19 3.54
CA HIS A 93 3.20 0.41 4.52
C HIS A 93 2.02 1.13 3.82
N PHE A 94 2.31 1.91 2.79
CA PHE A 94 1.30 2.58 1.97
C PHE A 94 0.33 1.59 1.28
N ILE A 95 0.83 0.44 0.82
CA ILE A 95 0.00 -0.61 0.24
C ILE A 95 -0.90 -1.24 1.30
N ARG A 96 -0.33 -1.58 2.46
CA ARG A 96 -1.05 -2.21 3.59
C ARG A 96 -2.16 -1.31 4.15
N LEU A 97 -1.99 0.01 4.18
CA LEU A 97 -3.04 0.94 4.58
C LEU A 97 -4.31 0.80 3.72
N GLY A 98 -4.15 0.51 2.43
CA GLY A 98 -5.26 0.31 1.52
C GLY A 98 -5.84 -1.11 1.46
N ALA A 99 -5.16 -2.09 2.04
CA ALA A 99 -5.48 -3.51 1.87
C ALA A 99 -6.63 -4.02 2.77
N ARG A 100 -7.05 -3.27 3.77
CA ARG A 100 -8.18 -3.66 4.63
C ARG A 100 -9.47 -3.64 3.83
N THR A 101 -10.06 -4.80 3.61
CA THR A 101 -11.31 -5.00 2.85
C THR A 101 -12.54 -4.62 3.67
N GLU A 102 -12.49 -4.83 4.98
CA GLU A 102 -13.59 -4.48 5.91
C GLU A 102 -13.21 -3.26 6.74
N ARG A 103 -13.98 -2.20 6.57
CA ARG A 103 -13.84 -0.97 7.34
C ARG A 103 -15.15 -0.67 8.03
N PRO A 104 -15.15 -0.59 9.38
CA PRO A 104 -16.35 -0.20 10.09
C PRO A 104 -16.78 1.21 9.66
N LYS A 105 -18.08 1.38 9.45
CA LYS A 105 -18.65 2.71 9.15
C LYS A 105 -18.70 3.54 10.43
N LEU A 106 -18.66 4.84 10.28
CA LEU A 106 -19.02 5.79 11.32
C LEU A 106 -20.54 5.72 11.58
N PRO A 107 -21.02 6.14 12.75
CA PRO A 107 -22.44 6.29 13.02
C PRO A 107 -23.15 7.10 11.93
N ALA A 108 -24.45 6.85 11.75
CA ALA A 108 -25.24 7.58 10.77
C ALA A 108 -25.11 9.11 10.96
N GLY A 109 -25.03 9.84 9.87
CA GLY A 109 -24.84 11.29 9.89
C GLY A 109 -23.41 11.76 10.18
N GLN A 110 -22.47 10.86 10.53
CA GLN A 110 -21.07 11.24 10.79
C GLN A 110 -20.17 10.99 9.58
N TRP A 111 -19.22 11.91 9.40
CA TRP A 111 -18.21 11.83 8.33
C TRP A 111 -16.84 12.17 8.90
N LEU A 112 -15.82 11.48 8.43
CA LEU A 112 -14.45 11.89 8.61
C LEU A 112 -14.03 12.68 7.36
N MET A 113 -13.75 13.95 7.55
CA MET A 113 -13.28 14.85 6.50
C MET A 113 -11.80 15.11 6.65
N VAL A 114 -11.14 15.43 5.56
CA VAL A 114 -9.78 15.95 5.56
C VAL A 114 -9.69 17.15 4.62
N PHE A 115 -9.16 18.23 5.15
CA PHE A 115 -8.78 19.42 4.41
C PHE A 115 -7.27 19.39 4.24
N PHE A 116 -6.78 19.65 3.04
CA PHE A 116 -5.34 19.69 2.84
C PHE A 116 -4.95 20.75 1.82
N ASP A 117 -3.89 21.47 2.19
CA ASP A 117 -3.25 22.45 1.31
C ASP A 117 -1.76 22.11 1.24
N VAL A 118 -1.39 21.42 0.17
CA VAL A 118 -0.01 21.01 -0.09
C VAL A 118 0.57 21.91 -1.16
N PRO A 119 1.69 22.63 -0.89
CA PRO A 119 2.33 23.52 -1.84
C PRO A 119 2.65 22.85 -3.18
N GLU A 120 2.73 23.65 -4.26
CA GLU A 120 2.99 23.14 -5.62
C GLU A 120 4.36 22.46 -5.71
N GLU A 121 5.35 22.95 -4.99
CA GLU A 121 6.71 22.37 -4.92
C GLU A 121 6.69 20.95 -4.37
N GLN A 122 5.62 20.57 -3.67
CA GLN A 122 5.40 19.24 -3.11
C GLN A 122 4.31 18.46 -3.86
N ARG A 123 4.12 18.70 -5.13
CA ARG A 123 3.11 18.05 -5.98
C ARG A 123 3.10 16.53 -5.82
N LYS A 124 4.29 15.88 -5.76
CA LYS A 124 4.39 14.43 -5.54
C LYS A 124 3.74 13.98 -4.22
N THR A 125 3.95 14.73 -3.14
CA THR A 125 3.32 14.47 -1.84
C THR A 125 1.80 14.63 -1.92
N ARG A 126 1.31 15.65 -2.60
CA ARG A 126 -0.12 15.88 -2.83
C ARG A 126 -0.77 14.72 -3.60
N ASP A 127 -0.13 14.26 -4.68
CA ASP A 127 -0.64 13.16 -5.50
C ASP A 127 -0.64 11.83 -4.71
N LEU A 128 0.39 11.58 -3.92
CA LEU A 128 0.46 10.42 -3.00
C LEU A 128 -0.62 10.51 -1.92
N LEU A 129 -0.85 11.69 -1.34
CA LEU A 129 -1.91 11.90 -0.36
C LEU A 129 -3.28 11.59 -0.96
N ARG A 130 -3.61 12.12 -2.13
CA ARG A 130 -4.86 11.82 -2.84
C ARG A 130 -5.01 10.33 -3.15
N SER A 131 -3.94 9.69 -3.61
CA SER A 131 -3.92 8.25 -3.86
C SER A 131 -4.17 7.44 -2.57
N GLY A 132 -3.54 7.83 -1.46
CA GLY A 132 -3.75 7.21 -0.15
C GLY A 132 -5.17 7.41 0.37
N LEU A 133 -5.72 8.62 0.24
CA LEU A 133 -7.10 8.91 0.62
C LEU A 133 -8.11 8.04 -0.15
N ARG A 134 -7.96 7.90 -1.48
CA ARG A 134 -8.81 6.97 -2.25
C ARG A 134 -8.70 5.54 -1.74
N ARG A 135 -7.49 5.07 -1.41
CA ARG A 135 -7.27 3.74 -0.83
C ARG A 135 -7.95 3.56 0.53
N LEU A 136 -8.08 4.63 1.31
CA LEU A 136 -8.80 4.65 2.58
C LEU A 136 -10.33 4.81 2.43
N GLY A 137 -10.83 4.95 1.20
CA GLY A 137 -12.26 5.08 0.92
C GLY A 137 -12.77 6.51 1.09
N PHE A 138 -11.89 7.52 0.99
CA PHE A 138 -12.31 8.91 0.89
C PHE A 138 -12.74 9.24 -0.54
N GLU A 139 -13.76 10.07 -0.64
CA GLU A 139 -14.26 10.66 -1.87
C GLU A 139 -14.00 12.16 -1.89
N PRO A 140 -13.64 12.75 -3.04
CA PRO A 140 -13.42 14.17 -3.14
C PRO A 140 -14.75 14.92 -3.12
N LEU A 141 -14.91 15.85 -2.19
CA LEU A 141 -15.99 16.85 -2.21
C LEU A 141 -15.55 18.08 -2.99
N GLN A 142 -14.29 18.48 -2.83
CA GLN A 142 -13.60 19.53 -3.56
C GLN A 142 -12.15 19.12 -3.80
N ARG A 143 -11.41 19.95 -4.54
CA ARG A 143 -10.01 19.69 -4.89
C ARG A 143 -9.13 19.36 -3.69
N SER A 144 -9.38 19.99 -2.55
CA SER A 144 -8.59 19.89 -1.30
C SER A 144 -9.42 19.43 -0.10
N VAL A 145 -10.68 19.03 -0.31
CA VAL A 145 -11.60 18.61 0.73
C VAL A 145 -12.14 17.22 0.38
N TRP A 146 -11.87 16.28 1.23
CA TRP A 146 -12.25 14.87 1.00
C TRP A 146 -12.98 14.33 2.22
N ALA A 147 -13.93 13.43 2.03
CA ALA A 147 -14.72 12.84 3.10
C ALA A 147 -14.89 11.34 2.94
N THR A 148 -15.12 10.66 4.06
CA THR A 148 -15.45 9.25 4.10
C THR A 148 -16.42 8.95 5.23
N ARG A 149 -17.23 7.90 5.07
CA ARG A 149 -18.08 7.33 6.12
C ARG A 149 -17.40 6.22 6.92
N TYR A 150 -16.15 5.89 6.60
CA TYR A 150 -15.44 4.82 7.27
C TYR A 150 -14.64 5.33 8.48
N ARG A 151 -14.54 4.49 9.51
CA ARG A 151 -13.73 4.76 10.71
C ARG A 151 -12.25 4.47 10.42
N VAL A 152 -11.61 5.36 9.70
CA VAL A 152 -10.21 5.25 9.24
C VAL A 152 -9.31 6.37 9.77
N GLY A 153 -9.65 6.95 10.92
CA GLY A 153 -8.89 8.05 11.51
C GLY A 153 -7.45 7.68 11.84
N ARG A 154 -7.21 6.45 12.32
CA ARG A 154 -5.88 5.93 12.60
C ARG A 154 -5.06 5.77 11.31
N GLU A 155 -5.62 5.15 10.31
CA GLU A 155 -5.00 4.94 9.00
C GLU A 155 -4.72 6.28 8.30
N LEU A 156 -5.62 7.26 8.43
CA LEU A 156 -5.40 8.61 7.94
C LEU A 156 -4.21 9.27 8.65
N HIS A 157 -4.12 9.14 9.97
CA HIS A 157 -3.00 9.66 10.75
C HIS A 157 -1.68 9.02 10.30
N GLU A 158 -1.66 7.71 10.10
CA GLU A 158 -0.50 6.96 9.61
C GLU A 158 -0.10 7.41 8.19
N LEU A 159 -1.06 7.57 7.28
CA LEU A 159 -0.84 8.07 5.92
C LEU A 159 -0.19 9.46 5.92
N VAL A 160 -0.78 10.39 6.67
CA VAL A 160 -0.31 11.78 6.75
C VAL A 160 1.09 11.86 7.37
N SER A 161 1.38 10.99 8.36
CA SER A 161 2.70 10.87 8.99
C SER A 161 3.74 10.31 8.03
N LEU A 162 3.41 9.23 7.33
CA LEU A 162 4.27 8.57 6.34
C LEU A 162 4.70 9.56 5.23
N LEU A 163 3.78 10.41 4.80
CA LEU A 163 4.02 11.41 3.77
C LEU A 163 4.64 12.71 4.31
N ARG A 164 4.87 12.82 5.64
CA ARG A 164 5.31 14.05 6.32
C ARG A 164 4.39 15.25 6.02
N ALA A 165 3.10 14.97 5.83
CA ALA A 165 2.10 15.95 5.41
C ALA A 165 1.23 16.48 6.56
N ARG A 166 1.60 16.22 7.83
CA ARG A 166 0.81 16.64 9.03
C ARG A 166 0.49 18.12 9.06
N ARG A 167 1.41 18.97 8.66
CA ARG A 167 1.21 20.43 8.64
C ARG A 167 0.23 20.89 7.55
N TYR A 168 0.03 20.08 6.53
CA TYR A 168 -0.80 20.39 5.38
C TYR A 168 -2.19 19.77 5.43
N ALA A 169 -2.41 18.74 6.27
CA ALA A 169 -3.66 18.01 6.31
C ALA A 169 -4.33 18.16 7.68
N LYS A 170 -5.59 18.56 7.67
CA LYS A 170 -6.43 18.79 8.86
C LYS A 170 -7.61 17.84 8.84
N PRO A 171 -7.59 16.72 9.62
CA PRO A 171 -8.75 15.86 9.75
C PRO A 171 -9.79 16.47 10.70
N LEU A 172 -11.07 16.30 10.35
CA LEU A 172 -12.21 16.71 11.16
C LEU A 172 -13.27 15.63 11.14
N LEU A 173 -13.85 15.33 12.30
CA LEU A 173 -15.06 14.54 12.41
C LEU A 173 -16.25 15.52 12.41
N VAL A 174 -17.13 15.39 11.41
CA VAL A 174 -18.30 16.25 11.28
C VAL A 174 -19.57 15.44 11.43
N ARG A 175 -20.60 16.06 11.97
CA ARG A 175 -21.96 15.56 11.98
C ARG A 175 -22.70 16.36 10.90
N GLU A 176 -23.30 15.63 9.97
CA GLU A 176 -24.03 16.18 8.82
C GLU A 176 -23.13 17.01 7.85
N LEU A 177 -23.14 16.60 6.59
CA LEU A 177 -22.61 17.44 5.52
C LEU A 177 -23.78 18.27 5.00
N PRO A 178 -23.73 19.61 5.11
CA PRO A 178 -24.79 20.45 4.56
C PRO A 178 -24.83 20.28 3.04
N GLY A 179 -25.99 19.96 2.49
CA GLY A 179 -26.26 20.02 1.06
C GLY A 179 -25.99 18.74 0.27
N ASN A 180 -25.86 17.57 0.87
CA ASN A 180 -25.68 16.31 0.13
C ASN A 180 -26.88 15.38 0.25
N ASP A 181 -28.05 15.84 -0.17
CA ASP A 181 -29.29 15.02 -0.25
C ASP A 181 -29.24 13.96 -1.35
N ASN A 182 -28.20 13.95 -2.22
CA ASN A 182 -28.10 13.04 -3.36
C ASN A 182 -27.63 11.61 -3.03
N HIS A 183 -27.30 11.27 -1.78
CA HIS A 183 -26.88 9.93 -1.40
C HIS A 183 -27.93 9.14 -0.60
N ARG A 184 -29.21 9.57 -0.61
CA ARG A 184 -30.30 8.83 0.03
C ARG A 184 -30.98 7.78 -0.86
N LYS A 185 -30.48 7.56 -2.09
CA LYS A 185 -31.01 6.52 -2.98
C LYS A 185 -29.90 5.55 -3.36
N SER A 186 -29.72 4.50 -2.56
CA SER A 186 -29.31 3.14 -2.93
C SER A 186 -29.31 2.26 -1.69
#